data_f0567f61f57da04362d49a790784b69f
#
_entry.id   f0567f61f57da04362d49a790784b69f
#
_cell.length_a   1.000
_cell.length_b   1.000
_cell.length_c   1.000
_cell.angle_alpha   90.00
_cell.angle_beta   90.00
_cell.angle_gamma   90.00
#
_symmetry.space_group_name_H-M   'P 1'
#
loop_
_entity.id
_entity.type
_entity.pdbx_description
1 polymer ?
#
loop_
_entity_poly.entity_id
_entity_poly.type
_entity_poly.pdbx_seq_one_letter_code
_entity_poly.pdbx_strand_id
1 'polypeptide(L)'
;MVERTIRILIAKPGLDGHDRGAKVIARALRDAGFEVVYTGLRQTPQMIAEAALQEDVDVVGLSILSGAHMTLVPEIRKAMDAAELADVPMIIGGIIPDDDRPKLEAMGVRGIFGPGAETEAIAAHIRHIVLSSAES
;
A
#
# COMPACT_ATOMS: atom_id res chain seq x y z
N MET A 1 19.94 -2.09 20.58
CA MET A 1 18.75 -2.64 19.89
C MET A 1 18.76 -2.16 18.46
N VAL A 2 18.66 -3.09 17.52
CA VAL A 2 18.69 -2.76 16.11
C VAL A 2 17.24 -2.55 15.64
N GLU A 3 16.96 -1.39 15.07
CA GLU A 3 15.67 -1.13 14.47
C GLU A 3 15.58 -1.84 13.12
N ARG A 4 14.50 -2.57 12.94
CA ARG A 4 14.24 -3.24 11.67
C ARG A 4 13.81 -2.20 10.64
N THR A 5 14.42 -2.26 9.47
CA THR A 5 13.99 -1.41 8.36
C THR A 5 12.68 -1.95 7.78
N ILE A 6 11.68 -1.09 7.68
CA ILE A 6 10.39 -1.45 7.12
C ILE A 6 10.48 -1.43 5.61
N ARG A 7 10.01 -2.49 4.97
CA ARG A 7 9.99 -2.60 3.51
C ARG A 7 8.56 -2.42 3.01
N ILE A 8 8.40 -1.53 2.04
CA ILE A 8 7.10 -1.15 1.49
C ILE A 8 7.07 -1.43 0.00
N LEU A 9 6.00 -2.08 -0.44
CA LEU A 9 5.74 -2.21 -1.87
C LEU A 9 4.78 -1.09 -2.28
N ILE A 10 5.16 -0.29 -3.26
CA ILE A 10 4.26 0.71 -3.85
C ILE A 10 3.85 0.19 -5.23
N ALA A 11 2.57 0.00 -5.41
CA ALA A 11 2.02 -0.56 -6.64
C ALA A 11 0.94 0.31 -7.22
N LYS A 12 0.83 0.30 -8.54
CA LYS A 12 -0.20 1.01 -9.26
C LYS A 12 -1.03 0.00 -10.05
N PRO A 13 -2.14 -0.48 -9.45
CA PRO A 13 -2.93 -1.52 -10.09
C PRO A 13 -3.82 -0.97 -11.20
N GLY A 14 -4.24 -1.86 -12.08
CA GLY A 14 -5.18 -1.53 -13.15
C GLY A 14 -4.53 -0.79 -14.30
N LEU A 15 -5.34 -0.05 -15.05
CA LEU A 15 -4.92 0.60 -16.28
C LEU A 15 -4.56 2.08 -16.11
N ASP A 16 -4.60 2.58 -14.88
CA ASP A 16 -4.26 3.97 -14.59
C ASP A 16 -2.80 4.25 -14.90
N GLY A 17 -2.55 5.23 -15.76
CA GLY A 17 -1.21 5.61 -16.17
C GLY A 17 -0.61 6.79 -15.41
N HIS A 18 -1.27 7.27 -14.36
CA HIS A 18 -0.84 8.44 -13.61
C HIS A 18 0.14 8.06 -12.49
N ASP A 19 1.39 7.80 -12.85
CA ASP A 19 2.36 7.26 -11.88
C ASP A 19 3.23 8.30 -11.16
N ARG A 20 3.13 9.57 -11.52
CA ARG A 20 3.97 10.61 -10.94
C ARG A 20 3.82 10.71 -9.42
N GLY A 21 2.57 10.70 -8.93
CA GLY A 21 2.31 10.76 -7.49
C GLY A 21 2.87 9.55 -6.74
N ALA A 22 2.73 8.37 -7.33
CA ALA A 22 3.27 7.15 -6.73
C ALA A 22 4.79 7.21 -6.63
N LYS A 23 5.46 7.72 -7.67
CA LYS A 23 6.92 7.86 -7.67
C LYS A 23 7.40 8.89 -6.65
N VAL A 24 6.68 10.00 -6.50
CA VAL A 24 7.00 11.03 -5.52
C VAL A 24 6.91 10.45 -4.10
N ILE A 25 5.83 9.74 -3.80
CA ILE A 25 5.64 9.11 -2.50
C ILE A 25 6.70 8.03 -2.25
N ALA A 26 7.01 7.22 -3.25
CA ALA A 26 8.04 6.18 -3.12
C ALA A 26 9.38 6.80 -2.74
N ARG A 27 9.76 7.88 -3.43
CA ARG A 27 11.01 8.59 -3.13
C ARG A 27 11.00 9.20 -1.74
N ALA A 28 9.91 9.85 -1.38
CA ALA A 28 9.78 10.50 -0.08
C ALA A 28 9.85 9.49 1.07
N LEU A 29 9.22 8.33 0.92
CA LEU A 29 9.30 7.29 1.93
C LEU A 29 10.70 6.68 2.01
N ARG A 30 11.37 6.54 0.87
CA ARG A 30 12.76 6.09 0.86
C ARG A 30 13.66 7.08 1.62
N ASP A 31 13.46 8.38 1.39
CA ASP A 31 14.20 9.43 2.10
C ASP A 31 13.88 9.42 3.60
N ALA A 32 12.71 8.94 4.00
CA ALA A 32 12.32 8.82 5.40
C ALA A 32 12.89 7.57 6.09
N GLY A 33 13.65 6.75 5.37
CA GLY A 33 14.33 5.59 5.94
C GLY A 33 13.70 4.24 5.64
N PHE A 34 12.65 4.19 4.83
CA PHE A 34 12.05 2.92 4.44
C PHE A 34 12.77 2.31 3.23
N GLU A 35 12.72 0.99 3.11
CA GLU A 35 13.06 0.34 1.87
C GLU A 35 11.80 0.31 1.01
N VAL A 36 11.87 0.85 -0.19
CA VAL A 36 10.71 0.96 -1.06
C VAL A 36 10.94 0.22 -2.36
N VAL A 37 10.02 -0.67 -2.68
CA VAL A 37 9.99 -1.36 -3.96
C VAL A 37 8.82 -0.77 -4.76
N TYR A 38 9.12 -0.17 -5.89
CA TYR A 38 8.10 0.36 -6.78
C TYR A 38 7.92 -0.58 -7.96
N THR A 39 6.72 -1.14 -8.11
CA THR A 39 6.45 -2.16 -9.13
C THR A 39 6.24 -1.59 -10.53
N GLY A 40 5.92 -0.30 -10.63
CA GLY A 40 5.55 0.29 -11.91
C GLY A 40 4.04 0.26 -12.16
N LEU A 41 3.68 0.61 -13.39
CA LEU A 41 2.28 0.73 -13.82
C LEU A 41 1.65 -0.62 -14.13
N ARG A 42 0.32 -0.62 -14.18
CA ARG A 42 -0.52 -1.69 -14.73
C ARG A 42 -0.32 -3.04 -14.07
N GLN A 43 -0.20 -3.03 -12.77
CA GLN A 43 -0.03 -4.25 -12.01
C GLN A 43 -1.37 -4.97 -11.83
N THR A 44 -1.39 -6.28 -12.09
CA THR A 44 -2.55 -7.09 -11.77
C THR A 44 -2.53 -7.47 -10.29
N PRO A 45 -3.66 -7.87 -9.70
CA PRO A 45 -3.66 -8.35 -8.32
C PRO A 45 -2.65 -9.47 -8.06
N GLN A 46 -2.50 -10.39 -9.01
CA GLN A 46 -1.55 -11.50 -8.88
C GLN A 46 -0.11 -11.02 -8.91
N MET A 47 0.20 -10.05 -9.78
CA MET A 47 1.54 -9.47 -9.86
C MET A 47 1.90 -8.77 -8.56
N ILE A 48 0.94 -8.05 -7.95
CA ILE A 48 1.16 -7.37 -6.68
C ILE A 48 1.43 -8.38 -5.57
N ALA A 49 0.61 -9.43 -5.48
CA ALA A 49 0.80 -10.46 -4.46
C ALA A 49 2.15 -11.19 -4.63
N GLU A 50 2.54 -11.50 -5.87
CA GLU A 50 3.83 -12.14 -6.14
C GLU A 50 5.00 -11.25 -5.74
N ALA A 51 4.93 -9.97 -6.09
CA ALA A 51 5.99 -9.04 -5.73
C ALA A 51 6.09 -8.86 -4.20
N ALA A 52 4.95 -8.77 -3.53
CA ALA A 52 4.92 -8.64 -2.07
C ALA A 52 5.53 -9.87 -1.39
N LEU A 53 5.26 -11.06 -1.93
CA LEU A 53 5.81 -12.30 -1.40
C LEU A 53 7.33 -12.38 -1.65
N GLN A 54 7.76 -12.14 -2.89
CA GLN A 54 9.18 -12.22 -3.27
C GLN A 54 10.04 -11.21 -2.52
N GLU A 55 9.52 -10.01 -2.32
CA GLU A 55 10.27 -8.93 -1.66
C GLU A 55 10.11 -8.95 -0.14
N ASP A 56 9.28 -9.83 0.38
CA ASP A 56 9.05 -9.97 1.82
C ASP A 56 8.69 -8.63 2.46
N VAL A 57 7.69 -7.97 1.89
CA VAL A 57 7.34 -6.61 2.33
C VAL A 57 6.50 -6.61 3.59
N ASP A 58 6.60 -5.53 4.34
CA ASP A 58 5.84 -5.33 5.57
C ASP A 58 4.50 -4.64 5.30
N VAL A 59 4.41 -3.88 4.22
CA VAL A 59 3.22 -3.09 3.87
C VAL A 59 3.10 -3.04 2.35
N VAL A 60 1.87 -3.10 1.86
CA VAL A 60 1.56 -2.88 0.45
C VAL A 60 0.82 -1.54 0.33
N GLY A 61 1.41 -0.61 -0.40
CA GLY A 61 0.79 0.68 -0.70
C GLY A 61 0.27 0.70 -2.13
N LEU A 62 -0.99 1.06 -2.29
CA LEU A 62 -1.65 1.10 -3.59
C LEU A 62 -1.94 2.54 -3.97
N SER A 63 -1.52 2.95 -5.15
CA SER A 63 -1.84 4.28 -5.69
C SER A 63 -2.95 4.11 -6.73
N ILE A 64 -4.15 4.56 -6.41
CA ILE A 64 -5.33 4.38 -7.26
C ILE A 64 -6.02 5.72 -7.46
N LEU A 65 -5.80 6.33 -8.62
CA LEU A 65 -6.40 7.63 -8.97
C LEU A 65 -7.56 7.51 -9.95
N SER A 66 -7.83 6.29 -10.42
CA SER A 66 -8.83 6.04 -11.46
C SER A 66 -10.27 5.91 -10.93
N GLY A 67 -10.46 5.87 -9.62
CA GLY A 67 -11.75 5.57 -9.03
C GLY A 67 -12.08 4.09 -8.96
N ALA A 68 -11.19 3.22 -9.43
CA ALA A 68 -11.43 1.78 -9.51
C ALA A 68 -11.11 1.03 -8.22
N HIS A 69 -10.92 1.74 -7.10
CA HIS A 69 -10.51 1.14 -5.83
C HIS A 69 -11.50 0.08 -5.32
N MET A 70 -12.80 0.28 -5.50
CA MET A 70 -13.80 -0.69 -5.01
C MET A 70 -13.81 -1.98 -5.82
N THR A 71 -13.28 -1.95 -7.04
CA THR A 71 -13.13 -3.14 -7.87
C THR A 71 -11.78 -3.82 -7.62
N LEU A 72 -10.73 -3.02 -7.50
CA LEU A 72 -9.36 -3.52 -7.40
C LEU A 72 -8.99 -4.06 -6.02
N VAL A 73 -9.40 -3.38 -4.95
CA VAL A 73 -8.98 -3.76 -3.61
C VAL A 73 -9.46 -5.15 -3.21
N PRO A 74 -10.73 -5.54 -3.45
CA PRO A 74 -11.14 -6.91 -3.13
C PRO A 74 -10.34 -7.98 -3.87
N GLU A 75 -10.01 -7.74 -5.13
CA GLU A 75 -9.22 -8.68 -5.93
C GLU A 75 -7.78 -8.78 -5.43
N ILE A 76 -7.19 -7.65 -5.04
CA ILE A 76 -5.84 -7.64 -4.48
C ILE A 76 -5.83 -8.34 -3.12
N ARG A 77 -6.83 -8.09 -2.27
CA ARG A 77 -6.95 -8.77 -0.98
C ARG A 77 -7.04 -10.27 -1.16
N LYS A 78 -7.86 -10.71 -2.11
CA LYS A 78 -8.03 -12.12 -2.42
C LYS A 78 -6.71 -12.75 -2.90
N ALA A 79 -5.99 -12.07 -3.78
CA ALA A 79 -4.71 -12.56 -4.29
C ALA A 79 -3.66 -12.64 -3.18
N MET A 80 -3.64 -11.67 -2.28
CA MET A 80 -2.72 -11.67 -1.14
C MET A 80 -3.07 -12.78 -0.14
N ASP A 81 -4.34 -13.00 0.13
CA ASP A 81 -4.76 -14.09 1.01
C ASP A 81 -4.38 -15.46 0.42
N ALA A 82 -4.52 -15.63 -0.90
CA ALA A 82 -4.11 -16.85 -1.58
C ALA A 82 -2.59 -17.08 -1.53
N ALA A 83 -1.81 -16.01 -1.42
CA ALA A 83 -0.35 -16.07 -1.31
C ALA A 83 0.12 -16.15 0.15
N GLU A 84 -0.80 -16.35 1.09
CA GLU A 84 -0.51 -16.40 2.53
C GLU A 84 0.00 -15.07 3.09
N LEU A 85 -0.48 -13.96 2.52
CA LEU A 85 -0.11 -12.61 2.93
C LEU A 85 -1.26 -11.88 3.63
N ALA A 86 -2.16 -12.63 4.29
CA ALA A 86 -3.32 -12.05 4.97
C ALA A 86 -2.91 -11.06 6.08
N ASP A 87 -1.74 -11.25 6.66
CA ASP A 87 -1.25 -10.41 7.75
C ASP A 87 -0.52 -9.15 7.27
N VAL A 88 -0.26 -9.04 5.96
CA VAL A 88 0.40 -7.86 5.41
C VAL A 88 -0.64 -6.76 5.21
N PRO A 89 -0.51 -5.62 5.91
CA PRO A 89 -1.48 -4.53 5.77
C PRO A 89 -1.37 -3.82 4.43
N MET A 90 -2.50 -3.28 3.98
CA MET A 90 -2.57 -2.45 2.79
C MET A 90 -2.89 -1.02 3.17
N ILE A 91 -2.28 -0.07 2.48
CA ILE A 91 -2.66 1.35 2.53
C ILE A 91 -2.98 1.81 1.12
N ILE A 92 -3.80 2.84 1.00
CA ILE A 92 -4.23 3.37 -0.29
C ILE A 92 -3.96 4.87 -0.33
N GLY A 93 -3.37 5.32 -1.44
CA GLY A 93 -3.29 6.73 -1.79
C GLY A 93 -4.18 6.99 -3.00
N GLY A 94 -5.00 8.02 -2.92
CA GLY A 94 -5.89 8.38 -4.02
C GLY A 94 -7.05 9.23 -3.53
N ILE A 95 -7.96 9.53 -4.44
CA ILE A 95 -9.18 10.27 -4.12
C ILE A 95 -10.27 9.25 -3.81
N ILE A 96 -10.55 9.06 -2.53
CA ILE A 96 -11.49 8.04 -2.06
C ILE A 96 -12.69 8.73 -1.43
N PRO A 97 -13.90 8.51 -1.96
CA PRO A 97 -15.13 9.06 -1.35
C PRO A 97 -15.30 8.57 0.08
N ASP A 98 -15.80 9.43 0.95
CA ASP A 98 -15.97 9.10 2.37
C ASP A 98 -16.84 7.85 2.59
N ASP A 99 -17.84 7.65 1.74
CA ASP A 99 -18.73 6.48 1.83
C ASP A 99 -18.00 5.16 1.59
N ASP A 100 -16.89 5.19 0.85
CA ASP A 100 -16.12 3.99 0.54
C ASP A 100 -15.11 3.64 1.63
N ARG A 101 -14.72 4.61 2.47
CA ARG A 101 -13.69 4.40 3.50
C ARG A 101 -14.02 3.23 4.46
N PRO A 102 -15.22 3.18 5.07
CA PRO A 102 -15.53 2.05 5.95
C PRO A 102 -15.52 0.71 5.24
N LYS A 103 -15.93 0.68 3.99
CA LYS A 103 -15.94 -0.55 3.19
C LYS A 103 -14.53 -1.05 2.94
N LEU A 104 -13.61 -0.14 2.62
CA LEU A 104 -12.21 -0.49 2.40
C LEU A 104 -11.53 -0.95 3.69
N GLU A 105 -11.83 -0.29 4.80
CA GLU A 105 -11.30 -0.68 6.10
C GLU A 105 -11.76 -2.09 6.47
N ALA A 106 -13.02 -2.44 6.15
CA ALA A 106 -13.54 -3.79 6.37
C ALA A 106 -12.82 -4.84 5.51
N MET A 107 -12.20 -4.42 4.40
CA MET A 107 -11.41 -5.31 3.54
C MET A 107 -9.95 -5.44 3.98
N GLY A 108 -9.56 -4.81 5.09
CA GLY A 108 -8.21 -4.89 5.59
C GLY A 108 -7.31 -3.70 5.22
N VAL A 109 -7.87 -2.64 4.66
CA VAL A 109 -7.11 -1.42 4.39
C VAL A 109 -6.88 -0.69 5.72
N ARG A 110 -5.62 -0.42 6.03
CA ARG A 110 -5.22 0.14 7.31
C ARG A 110 -4.84 1.62 7.24
N GLY A 111 -4.96 2.24 6.09
CA GLY A 111 -4.71 3.67 5.93
C GLY A 111 -5.17 4.15 4.57
N ILE A 112 -5.81 5.32 4.54
CA ILE A 112 -6.30 5.93 3.30
C ILE A 112 -5.82 7.38 3.31
N PHE A 113 -5.03 7.74 2.29
CA PHE A 113 -4.41 9.06 2.19
C PHE A 113 -4.85 9.74 0.90
N GLY A 114 -5.37 10.96 1.04
CA GLY A 114 -5.76 11.77 -0.11
C GLY A 114 -4.58 12.52 -0.72
N PRO A 115 -4.81 13.19 -1.85
CA PRO A 115 -3.82 14.10 -2.44
C PRO A 115 -3.48 15.18 -1.42
N GLY A 116 -2.20 15.52 -1.30
CA GLY A 116 -1.76 16.52 -0.36
C GLY A 116 -1.51 16.02 1.05
N ALA A 117 -1.69 14.74 1.32
CA ALA A 117 -1.30 14.17 2.61
C ALA A 117 0.22 14.34 2.79
N GLU A 118 0.62 14.76 3.98
CA GLU A 118 2.05 14.96 4.24
C GLU A 118 2.77 13.63 4.37
N THR A 119 3.97 13.55 3.78
CA THR A 119 4.78 12.34 3.83
C THR A 119 5.09 11.90 5.25
N GLU A 120 5.34 12.86 6.15
CA GLU A 120 5.62 12.53 7.55
C GLU A 120 4.44 11.86 8.23
N ALA A 121 3.22 12.26 7.92
CA ALA A 121 2.02 11.63 8.46
C ALA A 121 1.86 10.21 7.92
N ILE A 122 2.12 10.02 6.64
CA ILE A 122 2.08 8.69 6.01
C ILE A 122 3.13 7.78 6.64
N ALA A 123 4.36 8.27 6.78
CA ALA A 123 5.46 7.51 7.37
C ALA A 123 5.16 7.11 8.81
N ALA A 124 4.64 8.03 9.61
CA ALA A 124 4.29 7.75 11.00
C ALA A 124 3.20 6.69 11.10
N HIS A 125 2.20 6.76 10.22
CA HIS A 125 1.12 5.79 10.19
C HIS A 125 1.63 4.39 9.81
N ILE A 126 2.50 4.32 8.81
CA ILE A 126 3.10 3.05 8.39
C ILE A 126 3.88 2.41 9.55
N ARG A 127 4.70 3.19 10.25
CA ARG A 127 5.43 2.69 11.42
C ARG A 127 4.48 2.17 12.48
N HIS A 128 3.40 2.89 12.71
CA HIS A 128 2.41 2.51 13.71
C HIS A 128 1.76 1.16 13.37
N ILE A 129 1.29 0.96 12.14
CA ILE A 129 0.59 -0.27 11.79
C ILE A 129 1.54 -1.48 11.74
N VAL A 130 2.79 -1.29 11.30
CA VAL A 130 3.76 -2.38 11.24
C VAL A 130 4.21 -2.78 12.64
N LEU A 131 4.57 -1.81 13.49
CA LEU A 131 5.04 -2.08 14.84
C LEU A 131 3.93 -2.65 15.73
N SER A 132 2.70 -2.16 15.57
CA SER A 132 1.56 -2.69 16.33
C SER A 132 1.27 -4.15 15.95
N SER A 133 1.40 -4.51 14.67
CA SER A 133 1.21 -5.89 14.22
C SER A 133 2.28 -6.82 14.79
N ALA A 134 3.51 -6.32 14.94
CA ALA A 134 4.62 -7.12 15.47
C ALA A 134 4.46 -7.40 16.97
N GLU A 135 3.73 -6.57 17.69
CA GLU A 135 3.52 -6.71 19.13
C GLU A 135 2.34 -7.62 19.49
N SER A 136 1.48 -7.94 18.51
CA SER A 136 0.28 -8.73 18.76
C SER A 136 0.49 -10.24 18.64
#